data_9850157995602989937eb3aed873f552
#
_entry.id   9850157995602989937eb3aed873f552
#
_cell.length_a   1.000
_cell.length_b   1.000
_cell.length_c   1.000
_cell.angle_alpha   90.00
_cell.angle_beta   90.00
_cell.angle_gamma   90.00
#
_symmetry.space_group_name_H-M   'P 1'
#
loop_
_entity.id
_entity.type
_entity.pdbx_description
1 polymer ?
#
loop_
_entity_poly.entity_id
_entity_poly.type
_entity_poly.pdbx_seq_one_letter_code
_entity_poly.pdbx_strand_id
1 'polypeptide(L)'
;ISKAYLSFQEYFEKLNSPISWGKVVSALLGAYEAQRQLGVAAIGGKDSMSGTFQDLHVPPTLISFAVTTEEVNRILSPHFHKAHHHILFLYVPELSDGTPNWAAFKAHCKTLRSFNITQQVYSAYVVEQDGIGPATVKACLGNAIGCVYHKDELQRLVMAVSSTHKKRELDQTSITQSCANTSENDSPLASLTPEDILFYPFRGSFLIEVDTVTAQALRDLPHMYHIGTTQEDPSIVMGDTT
;
A
#
# COMPACT_ATOMS: atom_id res chain seq x y z
N ILE A 1 15.67 7.11 3.49
CA ILE A 1 16.29 6.18 4.48
C ILE A 1 17.76 6.09 4.12
N SER A 2 18.62 6.75 4.89
CA SER A 2 20.05 6.83 4.55
C SER A 2 20.85 5.56 4.87
N LYS A 3 20.32 4.70 5.74
CA LYS A 3 20.94 3.42 6.14
C LYS A 3 19.86 2.44 6.59
N ALA A 4 19.33 1.64 5.70
CA ALA A 4 18.51 0.49 6.03
C ALA A 4 19.16 -0.76 5.43
N TYR A 5 19.02 -1.88 6.13
CA TYR A 5 19.50 -3.18 5.69
C TYR A 5 18.34 -4.15 5.72
N LEU A 6 18.26 -5.00 4.72
CA LEU A 6 17.23 -6.02 4.62
C LEU A 6 17.78 -7.39 4.96
N SER A 7 16.94 -8.24 5.49
CA SER A 7 17.18 -9.68 5.63
C SER A 7 15.94 -10.42 5.16
N PHE A 8 16.11 -11.39 4.27
CA PHE A 8 14.98 -12.12 3.71
C PHE A 8 14.84 -13.50 4.34
N GLN A 9 13.59 -13.91 4.55
CA GLN A 9 13.25 -15.31 4.83
C GLN A 9 12.23 -15.77 3.79
N GLU A 10 12.53 -16.90 3.15
CA GLU A 10 11.74 -17.43 2.06
C GLU A 10 11.31 -18.86 2.34
N TYR A 11 10.06 -19.15 1.94
CA TYR A 11 9.47 -20.48 2.08
C TYR A 11 8.76 -20.85 0.79
N PHE A 12 9.14 -22.00 0.25
CA PHE A 12 8.58 -22.53 -0.98
C PHE A 12 8.25 -24.00 -0.83
N GLU A 13 7.33 -24.50 -1.65
CA GLU A 13 7.04 -25.91 -1.82
C GLU A 13 8.27 -26.68 -2.31
N LYS A 14 8.19 -28.00 -2.32
CA LYS A 14 9.24 -28.86 -2.91
C LYS A 14 9.40 -28.54 -4.41
N LEU A 15 10.62 -28.21 -4.82
CA LEU A 15 10.93 -27.78 -6.18
C LEU A 15 11.15 -28.99 -7.09
N ASN A 16 10.10 -29.56 -7.61
CA ASN A 16 10.11 -30.76 -8.46
C ASN A 16 9.61 -30.50 -9.90
N SER A 17 9.28 -29.26 -10.24
CA SER A 17 8.76 -28.90 -11.55
C SER A 17 9.26 -27.50 -11.99
N PRO A 18 9.26 -27.19 -13.30
CA PRO A 18 9.56 -25.85 -13.79
C PRO A 18 8.64 -24.77 -13.18
N ILE A 19 7.37 -25.13 -12.91
CA ILE A 19 6.41 -24.19 -12.30
C ILE A 19 6.81 -23.86 -10.88
N SER A 20 7.18 -24.83 -10.05
CA SER A 20 7.62 -24.56 -8.67
C SER A 20 8.91 -23.74 -8.63
N TRP A 21 9.85 -23.96 -9.52
CA TRP A 21 11.04 -23.10 -9.69
C TRP A 21 10.69 -21.70 -10.16
N GLY A 22 9.72 -21.55 -11.06
CA GLY A 22 9.23 -20.25 -11.54
C GLY A 22 8.70 -19.36 -10.41
N LYS A 23 8.05 -19.94 -9.41
CA LYS A 23 7.56 -19.23 -8.21
C LYS A 23 8.72 -18.60 -7.41
N VAL A 24 9.80 -19.35 -7.21
CA VAL A 24 11.01 -18.86 -6.54
C VAL A 24 11.64 -17.71 -7.31
N VAL A 25 11.82 -17.89 -8.62
CA VAL A 25 12.40 -16.84 -9.49
C VAL A 25 11.56 -15.57 -9.47
N SER A 26 10.24 -15.70 -9.53
CA SER A 26 9.34 -14.54 -9.47
C SER A 26 9.46 -13.77 -8.16
N ALA A 27 9.53 -14.46 -7.02
CA ALA A 27 9.72 -13.83 -5.71
C ALA A 27 11.06 -13.09 -5.62
N LEU A 28 12.14 -13.73 -6.09
CA LEU A 28 13.47 -13.14 -6.11
C LEU A 28 13.58 -11.93 -7.04
N LEU A 29 12.93 -11.97 -8.21
CA LEU A 29 12.90 -10.82 -9.13
C LEU A 29 12.17 -9.62 -8.49
N GLY A 30 11.05 -9.86 -7.80
CA GLY A 30 10.35 -8.80 -7.07
C GLY A 30 11.20 -8.21 -5.95
N ALA A 31 11.86 -9.05 -5.16
CA ALA A 31 12.77 -8.62 -4.11
C ALA A 31 13.99 -7.85 -4.65
N TYR A 32 14.56 -8.30 -5.76
CA TYR A 32 15.66 -7.61 -6.44
C TYR A 32 15.25 -6.24 -6.95
N GLU A 33 14.10 -6.15 -7.63
CA GLU A 33 13.59 -4.87 -8.14
C GLU A 33 13.32 -3.87 -7.01
N ALA A 34 12.72 -4.30 -5.90
CA ALA A 34 12.51 -3.46 -4.74
C ALA A 34 13.83 -2.92 -4.17
N GLN A 35 14.84 -3.77 -3.99
CA GLN A 35 16.17 -3.36 -3.52
C GLN A 35 16.82 -2.34 -4.47
N ARG A 36 16.75 -2.59 -5.78
CA ARG A 36 17.28 -1.71 -6.81
C ARG A 36 16.60 -0.35 -6.81
N GLN A 37 15.28 -0.33 -6.72
CA GLN A 37 14.49 0.91 -6.73
C GLN A 37 14.66 1.73 -5.46
N LEU A 38 14.78 1.08 -4.32
CA LEU A 38 14.94 1.74 -3.02
C LEU A 38 16.39 2.08 -2.67
N GLY A 39 17.35 1.50 -3.38
CA GLY A 39 18.77 1.63 -3.04
C GLY A 39 19.12 1.00 -1.69
N VAL A 40 18.43 -0.09 -1.31
CA VAL A 40 18.62 -0.80 -0.04
C VAL A 40 19.06 -2.21 -0.33
N ALA A 41 20.07 -2.70 0.37
CA ALA A 41 20.61 -4.04 0.14
C ALA A 41 20.13 -5.04 1.20
N ALA A 42 19.84 -6.27 0.77
CA ALA A 42 19.79 -7.39 1.68
C ALA A 42 21.21 -7.81 2.09
N ILE A 43 21.43 -7.94 3.38
CA ILE A 43 22.72 -8.33 3.96
C ILE A 43 22.79 -9.82 4.27
N GLY A 44 21.69 -10.53 4.15
CA GLY A 44 21.59 -11.96 4.39
C GLY A 44 20.16 -12.43 4.35
N GLY A 45 19.99 -13.69 4.65
CA GLY A 45 18.68 -14.31 4.68
C GLY A 45 18.76 -15.81 4.80
N LYS A 46 17.61 -16.46 4.68
CA LYS A 46 17.47 -17.91 4.74
C LYS A 46 16.29 -18.32 3.88
N ASP A 47 16.46 -19.36 3.12
CA ASP A 47 15.39 -19.97 2.33
C ASP A 47 15.07 -21.41 2.77
N SER A 48 13.88 -21.86 2.42
CA SER A 48 13.43 -23.24 2.59
C SER A 48 12.60 -23.63 1.38
N MET A 49 13.02 -24.69 0.67
CA MET A 49 12.44 -25.16 -0.58
C MET A 49 11.88 -26.58 -0.45
N SER A 50 11.37 -26.93 0.71
CA SER A 50 10.85 -28.26 1.03
C SER A 50 9.51 -28.24 1.80
N GLY A 51 8.78 -27.13 1.69
CA GLY A 51 7.50 -26.93 2.37
C GLY A 51 6.34 -27.67 1.72
N THR A 52 6.49 -29.00 1.60
CA THR A 52 5.44 -29.87 1.08
C THR A 52 5.24 -31.05 2.03
N PHE A 53 4.00 -31.29 2.44
CA PHE A 53 3.61 -32.46 3.20
C PHE A 53 2.37 -33.08 2.55
N GLN A 54 2.54 -34.26 1.93
CA GLN A 54 1.51 -34.90 1.10
C GLN A 54 1.03 -33.91 0.01
N ASP A 55 -0.26 -33.59 0.00
CA ASP A 55 -0.90 -32.66 -0.96
C ASP A 55 -0.92 -31.21 -0.47
N LEU A 56 -0.39 -30.92 0.72
CA LEU A 56 -0.28 -29.58 1.27
C LEU A 56 1.04 -28.94 0.83
N HIS A 57 0.93 -27.81 0.18
CA HIS A 57 2.06 -27.01 -0.25
C HIS A 57 2.09 -25.68 0.47
N VAL A 58 3.25 -25.27 1.01
CA VAL A 58 3.38 -23.90 1.52
C VAL A 58 3.23 -22.93 0.36
N PRO A 59 2.40 -21.89 0.49
CA PRO A 59 2.33 -20.86 -0.54
C PRO A 59 3.67 -20.14 -0.66
N PRO A 60 4.05 -19.65 -1.86
CA PRO A 60 5.25 -18.85 -2.04
C PRO A 60 5.25 -17.67 -1.08
N THR A 61 6.21 -17.64 -0.17
CA THR A 61 6.27 -16.65 0.91
C THR A 61 7.66 -16.03 0.96
N LEU A 62 7.73 -14.71 0.87
CA LEU A 62 8.94 -13.94 1.10
C LEU A 62 8.66 -12.92 2.21
N ILE A 63 9.43 -12.99 3.29
CA ILE A 63 9.38 -12.08 4.42
C ILE A 63 10.62 -11.21 4.38
N SER A 64 10.43 -9.89 4.36
CA SER A 64 11.53 -8.92 4.44
C SER A 64 11.58 -8.30 5.82
N PHE A 65 12.69 -8.46 6.51
CA PHE A 65 13.00 -7.72 7.72
C PHE A 65 13.84 -6.51 7.34
N ALA A 66 13.40 -5.32 7.73
CA ALA A 66 14.16 -4.09 7.53
C ALA A 66 14.68 -3.60 8.88
N VAL A 67 15.98 -3.30 8.94
CA VAL A 67 16.61 -2.73 10.14
C VAL A 67 17.20 -1.38 9.80
N THR A 68 16.86 -0.39 10.60
CA THR A 68 17.41 0.97 10.52
C THR A 68 17.46 1.59 11.90
N THR A 69 18.15 2.71 12.03
CA THR A 69 18.17 3.52 13.26
C THR A 69 17.56 4.89 12.98
N GLU A 70 16.81 5.41 13.92
CA GLU A 70 16.22 6.75 13.86
C GLU A 70 16.20 7.38 15.24
N GLU A 71 16.10 8.69 15.33
CA GLU A 71 15.87 9.42 16.56
C GLU A 71 14.47 9.13 17.10
N VAL A 72 14.34 8.91 18.40
CA VAL A 72 13.08 8.47 19.04
C VAL A 72 11.93 9.44 18.77
N ASN A 73 12.20 10.75 18.76
CA ASN A 73 11.20 11.79 18.50
C ASN A 73 10.69 11.84 17.02
N ARG A 74 11.28 11.04 16.14
CA ARG A 74 10.87 10.89 14.73
C ARG A 74 10.16 9.58 14.45
N ILE A 75 9.97 8.76 15.47
CA ILE A 75 9.20 7.52 15.32
C ILE A 75 7.72 7.88 15.43
N LEU A 76 6.97 7.60 14.35
CA LEU A 76 5.53 7.84 14.30
C LEU A 76 4.77 6.64 14.84
N SER A 77 3.73 6.91 15.61
CA SER A 77 2.73 5.90 15.98
C SER A 77 1.86 5.57 14.78
N PRO A 78 1.38 4.33 14.63
CA PRO A 78 0.35 3.99 13.66
C PRO A 78 -1.05 4.41 14.09
N HIS A 79 -1.25 4.85 15.34
CA HIS A 79 -2.56 5.19 15.90
C HIS A 79 -2.85 6.69 15.79
N PHE A 80 -4.11 7.05 15.52
CA PHE A 80 -4.54 8.44 15.52
C PHE A 80 -4.37 9.08 16.90
N HIS A 81 -3.91 10.32 16.92
CA HIS A 81 -3.53 11.04 18.13
C HIS A 81 -4.61 11.97 18.66
N LYS A 82 -5.31 12.68 17.77
CA LYS A 82 -6.25 13.73 18.16
C LYS A 82 -7.51 13.71 17.29
N ALA A 83 -8.61 14.11 17.86
CA ALA A 83 -9.81 14.47 17.10
C ALA A 83 -9.62 15.78 16.31
N HIS A 84 -10.43 15.94 15.28
CA HIS A 84 -10.44 17.11 14.38
C HIS A 84 -9.14 17.31 13.57
N HIS A 85 -8.35 16.27 13.43
CA HIS A 85 -7.23 16.20 12.48
C HIS A 85 -7.70 15.65 11.14
N HIS A 86 -6.89 15.88 10.12
CA HIS A 86 -7.15 15.43 8.76
C HIS A 86 -6.48 14.08 8.49
N ILE A 87 -7.21 13.21 7.83
CA ILE A 87 -6.72 11.90 7.39
C ILE A 87 -6.42 12.01 5.90
N LEU A 88 -5.14 11.94 5.56
CA LEU A 88 -4.68 11.96 4.17
C LEU A 88 -4.25 10.56 3.75
N PHE A 89 -4.60 10.20 2.53
CA PHE A 89 -4.18 8.97 1.88
C PHE A 89 -3.23 9.28 0.73
N LEU A 90 -1.99 8.81 0.84
CA LEU A 90 -0.97 8.93 -0.19
C LEU A 90 -0.98 7.65 -1.01
N TYR A 91 -1.66 7.70 -2.14
CA TYR A 91 -1.85 6.56 -3.02
C TYR A 91 -0.61 6.28 -3.87
N VAL A 92 -0.15 5.04 -3.88
CA VAL A 92 0.89 4.54 -4.79
C VAL A 92 0.21 3.73 -5.89
N PRO A 93 0.07 4.29 -7.11
CA PRO A 93 -0.53 3.56 -8.22
C PRO A 93 0.28 2.33 -8.62
N GLU A 94 -0.39 1.32 -9.15
CA GLU A 94 0.27 0.22 -9.84
C GLU A 94 0.56 0.59 -11.31
N LEU A 95 1.68 0.09 -11.84
CA LEU A 95 2.01 0.18 -13.25
C LEU A 95 1.30 -0.93 -14.05
N SER A 96 1.37 -0.86 -15.39
CA SER A 96 0.72 -1.83 -16.29
C SER A 96 1.21 -3.27 -16.08
N ASP A 97 2.43 -3.45 -15.59
CA ASP A 97 3.02 -4.75 -15.26
C ASP A 97 2.64 -5.26 -13.84
N GLY A 98 1.85 -4.50 -13.08
CA GLY A 98 1.44 -4.82 -11.70
C GLY A 98 2.47 -4.46 -10.63
N THR A 99 3.58 -3.84 -11.00
CA THR A 99 4.53 -3.31 -10.03
C THR A 99 4.08 -1.94 -9.49
N PRO A 100 4.49 -1.55 -8.29
CA PRO A 100 4.17 -0.23 -7.77
C PRO A 100 4.86 0.87 -8.57
N ASN A 101 4.23 2.02 -8.69
CA ASN A 101 4.86 3.22 -9.22
C ASN A 101 5.94 3.71 -8.25
N TRP A 102 7.18 3.24 -8.46
CA TRP A 102 8.32 3.55 -7.61
C TRP A 102 8.65 5.05 -7.50
N ALA A 103 8.33 5.82 -8.54
CA ALA A 103 8.52 7.27 -8.51
C ALA A 103 7.55 7.92 -7.52
N ALA A 104 6.27 7.54 -7.57
CA ALA A 104 5.25 7.99 -6.62
C ALA A 104 5.58 7.54 -5.19
N PHE A 105 5.94 6.27 -5.00
CA PHE A 105 6.34 5.74 -3.69
C PHE A 105 7.49 6.54 -3.08
N LYS A 106 8.57 6.75 -3.83
CA LYS A 106 9.74 7.51 -3.37
C LYS A 106 9.41 8.97 -3.09
N ALA A 107 8.53 9.58 -3.89
CA ALA A 107 8.06 10.95 -3.66
C ALA A 107 7.28 11.04 -2.34
N HIS A 108 6.35 10.12 -2.09
CA HIS A 108 5.61 10.06 -0.82
C HIS A 108 6.51 9.84 0.38
N CYS A 109 7.46 8.90 0.31
CA CYS A 109 8.45 8.69 1.37
C CYS A 109 9.27 9.95 1.67
N LYS A 110 9.69 10.69 0.62
CA LYS A 110 10.42 11.93 0.78
C LYS A 110 9.57 13.02 1.44
N THR A 111 8.32 13.16 1.02
CA THR A 111 7.36 14.10 1.60
C THR A 111 7.10 13.78 3.07
N LEU A 112 6.75 12.53 3.38
CA LEU A 112 6.56 12.08 4.76
C LEU A 112 7.78 12.37 5.63
N ARG A 113 8.97 12.08 5.14
CA ARG A 113 10.21 12.35 5.86
C ARG A 113 10.40 13.83 6.15
N SER A 114 10.13 14.72 5.19
CA SER A 114 10.31 16.16 5.37
C SER A 114 9.35 16.71 6.42
N PHE A 115 8.06 16.34 6.37
CA PHE A 115 7.05 16.78 7.34
C PHE A 115 7.20 16.11 8.71
N ASN A 116 7.72 14.88 8.77
CA ASN A 116 8.02 14.21 10.04
C ASN A 116 9.19 14.86 10.78
N ILE A 117 10.24 15.27 10.07
CA ILE A 117 11.38 15.99 10.67
C ILE A 117 10.91 17.28 11.38
N THR A 118 9.91 17.95 10.82
CA THR A 118 9.32 19.17 11.40
C THR A 118 8.13 18.88 12.33
N GLN A 119 7.89 17.61 12.69
CA GLN A 119 6.83 17.15 13.60
C GLN A 119 5.41 17.58 13.16
N GLN A 120 5.16 17.59 11.85
CA GLN A 120 3.87 17.96 11.26
C GLN A 120 3.01 16.76 10.89
N VAL A 121 3.54 15.53 11.01
CA VAL A 121 2.80 14.28 10.89
C VAL A 121 2.64 13.67 12.27
N TYR A 122 1.41 13.38 12.68
CA TYR A 122 1.09 12.86 14.00
C TYR A 122 1.07 11.33 14.03
N SER A 123 0.53 10.72 12.99
CA SER A 123 0.57 9.26 12.82
C SER A 123 0.78 8.89 11.35
N ALA A 124 1.33 7.71 11.12
CA ALA A 124 1.47 7.15 9.77
C ALA A 124 1.30 5.63 9.82
N TYR A 125 0.48 5.12 8.91
CA TYR A 125 0.22 3.71 8.73
C TYR A 125 0.46 3.29 7.27
N VAL A 126 1.19 2.21 7.06
CA VAL A 126 1.35 1.63 5.70
C VAL A 126 0.11 0.80 5.41
N VAL A 127 -0.61 1.16 4.35
CA VAL A 127 -1.78 0.40 3.92
C VAL A 127 -1.33 -0.84 3.17
N GLU A 128 -1.83 -1.97 3.61
CA GLU A 128 -1.48 -3.29 3.12
C GLU A 128 -2.55 -3.83 2.14
N GLN A 129 -2.56 -5.13 1.97
CA GLN A 129 -3.47 -5.84 1.09
C GLN A 129 -4.94 -5.72 1.53
N ASP A 130 -5.19 -5.51 2.82
CA ASP A 130 -6.54 -5.43 3.40
C ASP A 130 -7.25 -4.10 3.10
N GLY A 131 -6.50 -3.08 2.65
CA GLY A 131 -7.06 -1.78 2.27
C GLY A 131 -7.12 -0.74 3.39
N ILE A 132 -7.76 0.39 3.07
CA ILE A 132 -7.87 1.57 3.93
C ILE A 132 -8.75 1.30 5.17
N GLY A 133 -9.85 0.56 5.01
CA GLY A 133 -10.79 0.28 6.09
C GLY A 133 -10.13 -0.40 7.29
N PRO A 134 -9.51 -1.58 7.14
CA PRO A 134 -8.76 -2.24 8.22
C PRO A 134 -7.61 -1.40 8.76
N ALA A 135 -6.89 -0.63 7.92
CA ALA A 135 -5.84 0.28 8.38
C ALA A 135 -6.40 1.36 9.31
N THR A 136 -7.54 1.97 8.93
CA THR A 136 -8.23 2.96 9.76
C THR A 136 -8.74 2.38 11.07
N VAL A 137 -9.35 1.19 11.05
CA VAL A 137 -9.78 0.50 12.28
C VAL A 137 -8.61 0.34 13.25
N LYS A 138 -7.48 -0.15 12.76
CA LYS A 138 -6.26 -0.31 13.58
C LYS A 138 -5.75 1.04 14.10
N ALA A 139 -5.80 2.10 13.28
CA ALA A 139 -5.38 3.44 13.69
C ALA A 139 -6.30 4.06 14.75
N CYS A 140 -7.61 3.78 14.71
CA CYS A 140 -8.60 4.25 15.69
C CYS A 140 -8.45 3.57 17.07
N LEU A 141 -8.13 2.25 17.09
CA LEU A 141 -8.18 1.44 18.30
C LEU A 141 -7.22 1.91 19.40
N GLY A 142 -6.03 2.39 19.06
CA GLY A 142 -4.97 2.68 20.04
C GLY A 142 -5.33 3.77 21.04
N ASN A 143 -6.02 4.81 20.60
CA ASN A 143 -6.40 5.97 21.42
C ASN A 143 -7.91 6.17 21.47
N ALA A 144 -8.70 5.22 21.00
CA ALA A 144 -10.17 5.29 20.92
C ALA A 144 -10.67 6.55 20.18
N ILE A 145 -9.97 6.94 19.11
CA ILE A 145 -10.30 8.07 18.24
C ILE A 145 -10.99 7.51 16.99
N GLY A 146 -12.19 7.98 16.69
CA GLY A 146 -12.90 7.57 15.49
C GLY A 146 -12.58 8.43 14.28
N CYS A 147 -13.26 8.16 13.17
CA CYS A 147 -13.15 8.99 11.98
C CYS A 147 -14.45 9.12 11.19
N VAL A 148 -14.53 10.21 10.45
CA VAL A 148 -15.55 10.46 9.43
C VAL A 148 -14.87 10.44 8.07
N TYR A 149 -15.26 9.51 7.18
CA TYR A 149 -14.79 9.50 5.81
C TYR A 149 -15.51 10.53 4.94
N HIS A 150 -14.80 11.13 4.03
CA HIS A 150 -15.30 12.04 3.00
C HIS A 150 -15.68 11.26 1.75
N LYS A 151 -16.94 11.05 1.51
CA LYS A 151 -17.46 10.21 0.42
C LYS A 151 -17.00 10.68 -0.95
N ASP A 152 -16.98 11.99 -1.21
CA ASP A 152 -16.55 12.55 -2.49
C ASP A 152 -15.06 12.28 -2.78
N GLU A 153 -14.20 12.34 -1.76
CA GLU A 153 -12.79 12.04 -1.90
C GLU A 153 -12.54 10.54 -2.16
N LEU A 154 -13.31 9.67 -1.51
CA LEU A 154 -13.28 8.24 -1.82
C LEU A 154 -13.78 7.98 -3.24
N GLN A 155 -14.80 8.69 -3.72
CA GLN A 155 -15.26 8.59 -5.11
C GLN A 155 -14.18 9.05 -6.12
N ARG A 156 -13.43 10.11 -5.80
CA ARG A 156 -12.27 10.54 -6.60
C ARG A 156 -11.18 9.45 -6.64
N LEU A 157 -10.94 8.79 -5.52
CA LEU A 157 -9.99 7.66 -5.45
C LEU A 157 -10.48 6.48 -6.29
N VAL A 158 -11.77 6.14 -6.25
CA VAL A 158 -12.38 5.12 -7.13
C VAL A 158 -12.09 5.42 -8.59
N MET A 159 -12.33 6.67 -9.03
CA MET A 159 -12.08 7.07 -10.42
C MET A 159 -10.60 6.93 -10.80
N ALA A 160 -9.68 7.28 -9.90
CA ALA A 160 -8.24 7.17 -10.14
C ALA A 160 -7.80 5.69 -10.27
N VAL A 161 -8.29 4.81 -9.41
CA VAL A 161 -8.01 3.37 -9.46
C VAL A 161 -8.56 2.77 -10.74
N SER A 162 -9.83 3.03 -11.07
CA SER A 162 -10.49 2.52 -12.27
C SER A 162 -9.78 2.95 -13.56
N SER A 163 -9.30 4.20 -13.63
CA SER A 163 -8.56 4.69 -14.79
C SER A 163 -7.21 3.99 -14.97
N THR A 164 -6.53 3.66 -13.88
CA THR A 164 -5.26 2.93 -13.90
C THR A 164 -5.45 1.51 -14.41
N HIS A 165 -6.50 0.82 -13.95
CA HIS A 165 -6.81 -0.54 -14.40
C HIS A 165 -7.21 -0.60 -15.87
N LYS A 166 -8.05 0.31 -16.34
CA LYS A 166 -8.45 0.39 -17.76
C LYS A 166 -7.24 0.57 -18.67
N LYS A 167 -6.27 1.38 -18.26
CA LYS A 167 -5.02 1.55 -19.00
C LYS A 167 -4.21 0.26 -19.05
N ARG A 168 -4.14 -0.48 -17.93
CA ARG A 168 -3.45 -1.77 -17.85
C ARG A 168 -4.07 -2.82 -18.78
N GLU A 169 -5.40 -2.93 -18.82
CA GLU A 169 -6.11 -3.83 -19.71
C GLU A 169 -5.82 -3.51 -21.19
N LEU A 170 -5.81 -2.23 -21.57
CA LEU A 170 -5.47 -1.79 -22.93
C LEU A 170 -4.02 -2.14 -23.30
N ASP A 171 -3.06 -1.94 -22.40
CA ASP A 171 -1.65 -2.26 -22.62
C ASP A 171 -1.44 -3.77 -22.76
N GLN A 172 -2.13 -4.59 -21.97
CA GLN A 172 -2.06 -6.06 -22.04
C GLN A 172 -2.71 -6.60 -23.32
N THR A 173 -3.81 -6.04 -23.77
CA THR A 173 -4.49 -6.45 -25.02
C THR A 173 -3.61 -6.19 -26.24
N SER A 174 -2.80 -5.15 -26.22
CA SER A 174 -1.84 -4.85 -27.30
C SER A 174 -0.69 -5.85 -27.40
N ILE A 175 -0.34 -6.54 -26.29
CA ILE A 175 0.72 -7.55 -26.23
C ILE A 175 0.20 -8.95 -26.57
N THR A 176 -1.08 -9.25 -26.27
CA THR A 176 -1.68 -10.59 -26.39
C THR A 176 -2.47 -10.85 -27.68
N GLN A 177 -2.39 -10.01 -28.69
CA GLN A 177 -3.07 -10.23 -29.98
C GLN A 177 -2.66 -11.52 -30.74
N SER A 178 -1.86 -12.40 -30.14
CA SER A 178 -1.47 -13.68 -30.75
C SER A 178 -2.08 -14.94 -30.14
N CYS A 179 -2.84 -14.89 -29.06
CA CYS A 179 -3.47 -16.07 -28.45
C CYS A 179 -4.87 -15.79 -27.89
N ALA A 180 -5.87 -16.22 -28.68
CA ALA A 180 -7.16 -16.81 -28.28
C ALA A 180 -8.13 -16.05 -27.39
N ASN A 181 -9.29 -15.75 -27.97
CA ASN A 181 -10.67 -15.85 -27.43
C ASN A 181 -10.80 -16.13 -25.93
N THR A 182 -10.91 -15.09 -25.14
CA THR A 182 -11.66 -15.12 -23.91
C THR A 182 -12.67 -14.00 -23.92
N SER A 183 -13.92 -14.38 -23.69
CA SER A 183 -15.12 -13.57 -23.66
C SER A 183 -14.94 -12.27 -22.88
N GLU A 184 -15.37 -11.17 -23.51
CA GLU A 184 -15.76 -9.95 -22.84
C GLU A 184 -16.73 -10.30 -21.71
N ASN A 185 -16.31 -10.19 -20.45
CA ASN A 185 -17.22 -10.14 -19.31
C ASN A 185 -16.59 -9.38 -18.16
N ASP A 186 -17.26 -8.30 -17.79
CA ASP A 186 -17.30 -7.64 -16.49
C ASP A 186 -15.99 -7.60 -15.70
N SER A 187 -15.19 -6.59 -16.00
CA SER A 187 -14.15 -6.20 -15.05
C SER A 187 -14.84 -5.81 -13.73
N PRO A 188 -14.57 -6.51 -12.60
CA PRO A 188 -15.18 -6.21 -11.30
C PRO A 188 -14.94 -4.78 -10.83
N LEU A 189 -14.01 -4.08 -11.47
CA LEU A 189 -13.60 -2.71 -11.18
C LEU A 189 -14.48 -1.63 -11.81
N ALA A 190 -15.33 -1.98 -12.79
CA ALA A 190 -16.24 -1.02 -13.44
C ALA A 190 -17.37 -0.54 -12.52
N SER A 191 -17.57 -1.18 -11.37
CA SER A 191 -18.65 -0.91 -10.41
C SER A 191 -18.20 -0.63 -8.99
N LEU A 192 -16.91 -0.30 -8.75
CA LEU A 192 -16.43 0.01 -7.40
C LEU A 192 -17.17 1.21 -6.82
N THR A 193 -17.67 1.03 -5.60
CA THR A 193 -18.29 2.10 -4.80
C THR A 193 -17.27 2.75 -3.85
N PRO A 194 -17.58 3.91 -3.23
CA PRO A 194 -16.76 4.48 -2.16
C PRO A 194 -16.59 3.55 -0.96
N GLU A 195 -17.52 2.66 -0.72
CA GLU A 195 -17.46 1.66 0.33
C GLU A 195 -16.49 0.52 -0.04
N ASP A 196 -16.54 0.05 -1.30
CA ASP A 196 -15.67 -1.03 -1.78
C ASP A 196 -14.21 -0.60 -1.81
N ILE A 197 -13.92 0.67 -2.12
CA ILE A 197 -12.56 1.19 -2.20
C ILE A 197 -11.82 1.09 -0.86
N LEU A 198 -12.53 1.07 0.26
CA LEU A 198 -11.94 0.92 1.59
C LEU A 198 -11.26 -0.45 1.78
N PHE A 199 -11.66 -1.45 1.02
CA PHE A 199 -11.13 -2.82 1.06
C PHE A 199 -10.28 -3.17 -0.15
N TYR A 200 -9.99 -2.19 -1.02
CA TYR A 200 -9.12 -2.37 -2.16
C TYR A 200 -7.65 -2.51 -1.73
N PRO A 201 -6.84 -3.42 -2.33
CA PRO A 201 -5.46 -3.67 -1.93
C PRO A 201 -4.51 -2.54 -2.37
N PHE A 202 -4.29 -1.57 -1.52
CA PHE A 202 -3.41 -0.41 -1.76
C PHE A 202 -1.97 -0.63 -1.28
N ARG A 203 -1.29 -1.59 -1.85
CA ARG A 203 0.06 -1.99 -1.42
C ARG A 203 1.06 -0.83 -1.46
N GLY A 204 1.69 -0.54 -0.31
CA GLY A 204 2.72 0.49 -0.20
C GLY A 204 2.21 1.93 -0.15
N SER A 205 0.90 2.12 -0.10
CA SER A 205 0.28 3.43 0.14
C SER A 205 0.30 3.78 1.63
N PHE A 206 0.10 5.05 1.96
CA PHE A 206 0.20 5.52 3.34
C PHE A 206 -1.09 6.22 3.78
N LEU A 207 -1.52 5.92 4.99
CA LEU A 207 -2.54 6.65 5.72
C LEU A 207 -1.84 7.51 6.76
N ILE A 208 -2.08 8.83 6.76
CA ILE A 208 -1.42 9.75 7.68
C ILE A 208 -2.43 10.68 8.36
N GLU A 209 -2.10 11.05 9.60
CA GLU A 209 -2.81 12.07 10.36
C GLU A 209 -1.99 13.35 10.40
N VAL A 210 -2.61 14.47 10.05
CA VAL A 210 -1.99 15.79 10.02
C VAL A 210 -2.95 16.86 10.53
N ASP A 211 -2.43 18.02 10.93
CA ASP A 211 -3.24 19.20 11.25
C ASP A 211 -3.74 19.92 9.99
N THR A 212 -4.58 20.93 10.17
CA THR A 212 -5.18 21.70 9.07
C THR A 212 -4.12 22.44 8.23
N VAL A 213 -3.08 22.96 8.85
CA VAL A 213 -2.03 23.70 8.15
C VAL A 213 -1.25 22.76 7.22
N THR A 214 -0.90 21.59 7.74
CA THR A 214 -0.19 20.56 6.98
C THR A 214 -1.07 19.97 5.89
N ALA A 215 -2.35 19.73 6.16
CA ALA A 215 -3.30 19.26 5.15
C ALA A 215 -3.42 20.23 3.96
N GLN A 216 -3.47 21.55 4.23
CA GLN A 216 -3.46 22.57 3.20
C GLN A 216 -2.15 22.57 2.38
N ALA A 217 -1.00 22.43 3.05
CA ALA A 217 0.31 22.41 2.39
C ALA A 217 0.49 21.17 1.48
N LEU A 218 -0.16 20.06 1.81
CA LEU A 218 -0.08 18.81 1.07
C LEU A 218 -1.18 18.65 0.00
N ARG A 219 -2.16 19.55 -0.05
CA ARG A 219 -3.39 19.42 -0.84
C ARG A 219 -3.17 19.15 -2.34
N ASP A 220 -2.18 19.81 -2.91
CA ASP A 220 -1.92 19.76 -4.35
C ASP A 220 -0.88 18.70 -4.76
N LEU A 221 -0.48 17.84 -3.83
CA LEU A 221 0.44 16.75 -4.15
C LEU A 221 -0.23 15.69 -5.04
N PRO A 222 0.50 15.20 -6.06
CA PRO A 222 0.01 14.11 -6.89
C PRO A 222 -0.32 12.87 -6.05
N HIS A 223 -1.43 12.21 -6.37
CA HIS A 223 -1.90 10.98 -5.72
C HIS A 223 -2.18 11.12 -4.22
N MET A 224 -2.50 12.31 -3.76
CA MET A 224 -2.93 12.56 -2.39
C MET A 224 -4.45 12.81 -2.34
N TYR A 225 -5.10 12.19 -1.36
CA TYR A 225 -6.55 12.27 -1.14
C TYR A 225 -6.82 12.60 0.33
N HIS A 226 -7.66 13.60 0.57
CA HIS A 226 -8.11 13.95 1.91
C HIS A 226 -9.34 13.11 2.28
N ILE A 227 -9.13 11.85 2.65
CA ILE A 227 -10.19 10.85 2.75
C ILE A 227 -11.05 10.94 4.01
N GLY A 228 -10.70 11.75 4.99
CA GLY A 228 -11.50 11.86 6.21
C GLY A 228 -10.93 12.80 7.24
N THR A 229 -11.63 12.86 8.37
CA THR A 229 -11.28 13.64 9.55
C THR A 229 -11.46 12.78 10.80
N THR A 230 -10.55 12.88 11.74
CA THR A 230 -10.68 12.20 13.04
C THR A 230 -11.72 12.86 13.91
N GLN A 231 -12.38 12.08 14.79
CA GLN A 231 -13.41 12.54 15.72
C GLN A 231 -13.25 11.96 17.14
N GLU A 232 -13.84 12.61 18.14
CA GLU A 232 -13.79 12.15 19.53
C GLU A 232 -14.59 10.86 19.75
N ASP A 233 -15.76 10.74 19.09
CA ASP A 233 -16.54 9.50 19.12
C ASP A 233 -15.74 8.37 18.44
N PRO A 234 -15.49 7.23 19.12
CA PRO A 234 -14.70 6.12 18.58
C PRO A 234 -15.38 5.33 17.46
N SER A 235 -16.40 5.89 16.83
CA SER A 235 -17.07 5.32 15.67
C SER A 235 -16.34 5.66 14.36
N ILE A 236 -16.54 4.82 13.35
CA ILE A 236 -16.08 5.06 11.98
C ILE A 236 -17.33 5.20 11.11
N VAL A 237 -17.51 6.36 10.53
CA VAL A 237 -18.70 6.67 9.73
C VAL A 237 -18.34 7.22 8.36
N MET A 238 -19.26 7.02 7.41
CA MET A 238 -19.20 7.67 6.11
C MET A 238 -20.05 8.94 6.20
N GLY A 239 -19.42 10.10 6.05
CA GLY A 239 -20.10 11.39 6.03
C GLY A 239 -20.29 11.90 4.61
N ASP A 240 -21.41 12.60 4.39
CA ASP A 240 -21.55 13.44 3.20
C ASP A 240 -20.69 14.68 3.40
N THR A 241 -19.95 15.09 2.37
CA THR A 241 -19.15 16.32 2.43
C THR A 241 -20.09 17.50 2.47
N THR A 242 -20.10 18.26 3.56
CA THR A 242 -20.83 19.52 3.70
C THR A 242 -20.10 20.65 2.98
#